data_0af9483df964d5bcdd8bd28c4836af60
#
_entry.id   0af9483df964d5bcdd8bd28c4836af60
#
_cell.length_a   1.000
_cell.length_b   1.000
_cell.length_c   1.000
_cell.angle_alpha   90.00
_cell.angle_beta   90.00
_cell.angle_gamma   90.00
#
_symmetry.space_group_name_H-M   'P 1'
#
loop_
_entity.id
_entity.type
_entity.pdbx_description
1 polymer ?
#
loop_
_entity_poly.entity_id
_entity_poly.type
_entity_poly.pdbx_seq_one_letter_code
_entity_poly.pdbx_strand_id
1 'polypeptide(L)'
;MNGIAPQFIVYVLCYLAMGLASVALFVAGIMIAVNKIRQTRVLGAGYIITAVSSAAVFTYNVLISFYNSEKVIVYGDAVMIGTLLCVFASSLCICIYIHKTYGQKHIYIPVLLLPFVVMLADAGAVLMFSRIMTESFGQAMLISLVNDVNNIVTVTLIAIVIIIALYKNRDKEKIIPKAWLVKGITVIWSIVEIVLVSIIYISVIAAVEAGNYETSSDNTVVFLSAVQAVDSIVAVIIPFYVLSRVRKASKQQKAA
;
A
#
# COMPACT_ATOMS: atom_id res chain seq x y z
N MET A 1 10.33 2.45 -39.22
CA MET A 1 9.38 2.56 -38.12
C MET A 1 10.01 1.86 -36.93
N ASN A 2 10.61 2.62 -36.00
CA ASN A 2 11.18 2.04 -34.79
C ASN A 2 10.00 1.57 -33.94
N GLY A 3 9.83 0.25 -33.81
CA GLY A 3 8.79 -0.32 -32.96
C GLY A 3 8.94 0.17 -31.52
N ILE A 4 7.82 0.54 -30.89
CA ILE A 4 7.78 0.88 -29.47
C ILE A 4 8.37 -0.29 -28.69
N ALA A 5 9.39 -0.04 -27.86
CA ALA A 5 10.03 -1.09 -27.07
C ALA A 5 8.98 -1.83 -26.22
N PRO A 6 8.98 -3.16 -26.20
CA PRO A 6 7.99 -3.94 -25.44
C PRO A 6 7.92 -3.53 -23.96
N GLN A 7 9.04 -3.13 -23.38
CA GLN A 7 9.15 -2.63 -21.99
C GLN A 7 8.31 -1.37 -21.76
N PHE A 8 8.25 -0.46 -22.72
CA PHE A 8 7.43 0.74 -22.63
C PHE A 8 5.94 0.41 -22.59
N ILE A 9 5.50 -0.59 -23.37
CA ILE A 9 4.11 -1.04 -23.36
C ILE A 9 3.74 -1.61 -21.99
N VAL A 10 4.57 -2.48 -21.41
CA VAL A 10 4.36 -3.05 -20.08
C VAL A 10 4.28 -1.95 -19.03
N TYR A 11 5.19 -0.99 -19.09
CA TYR A 11 5.22 0.16 -18.19
C TYR A 11 3.90 0.96 -18.24
N VAL A 12 3.44 1.33 -19.44
CA VAL A 12 2.17 2.06 -19.61
C VAL A 12 0.98 1.26 -19.08
N LEU A 13 0.94 -0.07 -19.33
CA LEU A 13 -0.11 -0.93 -18.81
C LEU A 13 -0.13 -1.00 -17.28
N CYS A 14 1.04 -1.05 -16.64
CA CYS A 14 1.15 -1.01 -15.18
C CYS A 14 0.59 0.30 -14.61
N TYR A 15 0.93 1.43 -15.21
CA TYR A 15 0.39 2.74 -14.78
C TYR A 15 -1.11 2.86 -15.00
N LEU A 16 -1.64 2.38 -16.12
CA LEU A 16 -3.09 2.33 -16.34
C LEU A 16 -3.78 1.47 -15.28
N ALA A 17 -3.22 0.31 -14.93
CA ALA A 17 -3.76 -0.56 -13.89
C ALA A 17 -3.80 0.14 -12.52
N MET A 18 -2.72 0.83 -12.15
CA MET A 18 -2.65 1.60 -10.90
C MET A 18 -3.68 2.74 -10.86
N GLY A 19 -3.80 3.50 -11.95
CA GLY A 19 -4.80 4.58 -12.06
C GLY A 19 -6.23 4.05 -11.95
N LEU A 20 -6.56 2.98 -12.67
CA LEU A 20 -7.87 2.34 -12.61
C LEU A 20 -8.16 1.76 -11.22
N ALA A 21 -7.19 1.15 -10.56
CA ALA A 21 -7.32 0.63 -9.21
C ALA A 21 -7.63 1.76 -8.21
N SER A 22 -6.94 2.90 -8.31
CA SER A 22 -7.19 4.07 -7.46
C SER A 22 -8.62 4.61 -7.63
N VAL A 23 -9.11 4.72 -8.86
CA VAL A 23 -10.50 5.12 -9.16
C VAL A 23 -11.50 4.11 -8.61
N ALA A 24 -11.25 2.81 -8.83
CA ALA A 24 -12.12 1.74 -8.33
C ALA A 24 -12.20 1.75 -6.80
N LEU A 25 -11.07 1.95 -6.12
CA LEU A 25 -10.98 2.06 -4.67
C LEU A 25 -11.78 3.28 -4.15
N PHE A 26 -11.67 4.43 -4.82
CA PHE A 26 -12.40 5.65 -4.50
C PHE A 26 -13.91 5.45 -4.62
N VAL A 27 -14.36 4.89 -5.74
CA VAL A 27 -15.78 4.60 -6.00
C VAL A 27 -16.32 3.60 -4.96
N ALA A 28 -15.60 2.51 -4.68
CA ALA A 28 -16.00 1.56 -3.65
C ALA A 28 -16.10 2.21 -2.27
N GLY A 29 -15.13 3.07 -1.91
CA GLY A 29 -15.12 3.84 -0.68
C GLY A 29 -16.35 4.73 -0.53
N ILE A 30 -16.68 5.51 -1.55
CA ILE A 30 -17.91 6.34 -1.56
C ILE A 30 -19.16 5.47 -1.37
N MET A 31 -19.29 4.38 -2.13
CA MET A 31 -20.47 3.52 -2.06
C MET A 31 -20.65 2.87 -0.68
N ILE A 32 -19.55 2.57 0.02
CA ILE A 32 -19.57 2.08 1.40
C ILE A 32 -19.92 3.23 2.37
N ALA A 33 -19.35 4.42 2.19
CA ALA A 33 -19.56 5.58 3.07
C ALA A 33 -21.01 6.10 3.04
N VAL A 34 -21.67 6.08 1.88
CA VAL A 34 -23.07 6.53 1.73
C VAL A 34 -24.10 5.45 2.08
N ASN A 35 -23.65 4.24 2.43
CA ASN A 35 -24.56 3.13 2.72
C ASN A 35 -25.40 3.39 3.98
N LYS A 36 -26.58 2.76 4.09
CA LYS A 36 -27.48 2.87 5.23
C LYS A 36 -26.91 2.31 6.52
N ILE A 37 -26.00 1.34 6.45
CA ILE A 37 -25.39 0.71 7.62
C ILE A 37 -24.36 1.67 8.23
N ARG A 38 -24.78 2.42 9.25
CA ARG A 38 -23.98 3.48 9.86
C ARG A 38 -22.59 3.04 10.33
N GLN A 39 -22.45 1.79 10.79
CA GLN A 39 -21.19 1.25 11.30
C GLN A 39 -20.12 1.11 10.19
N THR A 40 -20.52 0.82 8.94
CA THR A 40 -19.58 0.63 7.83
C THR A 40 -19.16 1.93 7.15
N ARG A 41 -19.81 3.07 7.45
CA ARG A 41 -19.46 4.36 6.83
C ARG A 41 -18.02 4.78 7.10
N VAL A 42 -17.52 4.49 8.30
CA VAL A 42 -16.14 4.79 8.67
C VAL A 42 -15.13 3.97 7.85
N LEU A 43 -15.46 2.73 7.46
CA LEU A 43 -14.63 1.95 6.54
C LEU A 43 -14.59 2.60 5.15
N GLY A 44 -15.73 3.09 4.67
CA GLY A 44 -15.81 3.84 3.42
C GLY A 44 -14.89 5.06 3.43
N ALA A 45 -14.88 5.82 4.51
CA ALA A 45 -13.97 6.95 4.68
C ALA A 45 -12.50 6.49 4.64
N GLY A 46 -12.15 5.40 5.31
CA GLY A 46 -10.80 4.81 5.26
C GLY A 46 -10.38 4.45 3.83
N TYR A 47 -11.25 3.82 3.04
CA TYR A 47 -10.96 3.48 1.65
C TYR A 47 -10.83 4.70 0.73
N ILE A 48 -11.60 5.77 0.96
CA ILE A 48 -11.45 7.04 0.24
C ILE A 48 -10.06 7.63 0.53
N ILE A 49 -9.62 7.65 1.80
CA ILE A 49 -8.30 8.13 2.20
C ILE A 49 -7.21 7.31 1.51
N THR A 50 -7.32 5.99 1.51
CA THR A 50 -6.36 5.10 0.81
C THR A 50 -6.35 5.38 -0.70
N ALA A 51 -7.50 5.62 -1.33
CA ALA A 51 -7.58 5.94 -2.75
C ALA A 51 -6.90 7.28 -3.09
N VAL A 52 -7.07 8.29 -2.24
CA VAL A 52 -6.39 9.58 -2.40
C VAL A 52 -4.87 9.42 -2.29
N SER A 53 -4.41 8.63 -1.33
CA SER A 53 -2.99 8.29 -1.19
C SER A 53 -2.44 7.59 -2.43
N SER A 54 -3.14 6.55 -2.90
CA SER A 54 -2.76 5.80 -4.11
C SER A 54 -2.73 6.68 -5.36
N ALA A 55 -3.71 7.59 -5.52
CA ALA A 55 -3.74 8.55 -6.61
C ALA A 55 -2.59 9.57 -6.54
N ALA A 56 -2.20 10.00 -5.34
CA ALA A 56 -1.07 10.92 -5.14
C ALA A 56 0.26 10.25 -5.55
N VAL A 57 0.49 9.01 -5.10
CA VAL A 57 1.68 8.22 -5.49
C VAL A 57 1.70 7.98 -7.00
N PHE A 58 0.57 7.57 -7.58
CA PHE A 58 0.43 7.39 -9.02
C PHE A 58 0.80 8.66 -9.79
N THR A 59 0.22 9.80 -9.40
CA THR A 59 0.47 11.09 -10.06
C THR A 59 1.94 11.50 -9.94
N TYR A 60 2.54 11.31 -8.76
CA TYR A 60 3.96 11.59 -8.54
C TYR A 60 4.85 10.73 -9.43
N ASN A 61 4.60 9.43 -9.50
CA ASN A 61 5.35 8.51 -10.35
C ASN A 61 5.24 8.88 -11.84
N VAL A 62 4.04 9.25 -12.30
CA VAL A 62 3.83 9.74 -13.68
C VAL A 62 4.62 11.02 -13.92
N LEU A 63 4.56 11.98 -13.00
CA LEU A 63 5.28 13.26 -13.16
C LEU A 63 6.81 13.04 -13.20
N ILE A 64 7.38 12.20 -12.34
CA ILE A 64 8.82 11.89 -12.40
C ILE A 64 9.17 11.27 -13.73
N SER A 65 8.37 10.30 -14.20
CA SER A 65 8.67 9.58 -15.43
C SER A 65 8.65 10.46 -16.69
N PHE A 66 7.77 11.46 -16.73
CA PHE A 66 7.63 12.32 -17.90
C PHE A 66 8.40 13.64 -17.82
N TYR A 67 8.60 14.18 -16.63
CA TYR A 67 9.18 15.51 -16.47
C TYR A 67 10.60 15.51 -15.91
N ASN A 68 11.05 14.42 -15.28
CA ASN A 68 12.40 14.20 -14.72
C ASN A 68 13.12 15.51 -14.29
N SER A 69 12.41 16.42 -13.65
CA SER A 69 12.95 17.71 -13.24
C SER A 69 13.30 17.67 -11.76
N GLU A 70 14.40 18.32 -11.37
CA GLU A 70 14.79 18.46 -9.96
C GLU A 70 13.66 18.98 -9.08
N LYS A 71 12.76 19.81 -9.63
CA LYS A 71 11.58 20.31 -8.91
C LYS A 71 10.60 19.22 -8.53
N VAL A 72 10.42 18.18 -9.37
CA VAL A 72 9.51 17.06 -9.08
C VAL A 72 10.09 16.18 -7.98
N ILE A 73 11.40 15.99 -7.95
CA ILE A 73 12.09 15.20 -6.91
C ILE A 73 11.87 15.79 -5.52
N VAL A 74 11.91 17.12 -5.38
CA VAL A 74 11.68 17.81 -4.10
C VAL A 74 10.29 17.52 -3.51
N TYR A 75 9.28 17.23 -4.34
CA TYR A 75 7.93 16.86 -3.86
C TYR A 75 7.83 15.41 -3.40
N GLY A 76 8.84 14.56 -3.65
CA GLY A 76 8.85 13.15 -3.26
C GLY A 76 8.67 12.96 -1.76
N ASP A 77 9.41 13.72 -0.96
CA ASP A 77 9.32 13.66 0.51
C ASP A 77 7.92 14.06 1.01
N ALA A 78 7.32 15.10 0.40
CA ALA A 78 5.98 15.56 0.74
C ALA A 78 4.92 14.49 0.40
N VAL A 79 5.06 13.82 -0.74
CA VAL A 79 4.17 12.72 -1.14
C VAL A 79 4.35 11.53 -0.19
N MET A 80 5.57 11.18 0.18
CA MET A 80 5.86 10.10 1.12
C MET A 80 5.24 10.37 2.50
N ILE A 81 5.45 11.56 3.06
CA ILE A 81 4.84 11.97 4.34
C ILE A 81 3.32 11.96 4.24
N GLY A 82 2.75 12.50 3.16
CA GLY A 82 1.32 12.50 2.91
C GLY A 82 0.74 11.09 2.84
N THR A 83 1.44 10.17 2.20
CA THR A 83 1.07 8.75 2.11
C THR A 83 1.07 8.09 3.49
N LEU A 84 2.10 8.29 4.29
CA LEU A 84 2.16 7.78 5.67
C LEU A 84 1.00 8.29 6.53
N LEU A 85 0.67 9.58 6.44
CA LEU A 85 -0.49 10.16 7.14
C LEU A 85 -1.81 9.52 6.67
N CYS A 86 -1.96 9.24 5.38
CA CYS A 86 -3.13 8.56 4.84
C CYS A 86 -3.23 7.10 5.32
N VAL A 87 -2.12 6.36 5.33
CA VAL A 87 -2.07 4.99 5.89
C VAL A 87 -2.48 5.00 7.36
N PHE A 88 -1.98 5.95 8.13
CA PHE A 88 -2.34 6.13 9.53
C PHE A 88 -3.83 6.42 9.70
N ALA A 89 -4.37 7.39 8.95
CA ALA A 89 -5.77 7.78 9.02
C ALA A 89 -6.72 6.65 8.56
N SER A 90 -6.37 5.91 7.51
CA SER A 90 -7.15 4.76 7.04
C SER A 90 -7.15 3.61 8.06
N SER A 91 -6.00 3.33 8.69
CA SER A 91 -5.87 2.34 9.76
C SER A 91 -6.70 2.73 11.00
N LEU A 92 -6.73 4.02 11.34
CA LEU A 92 -7.59 4.55 12.40
C LEU A 92 -9.08 4.33 12.09
N CYS A 93 -9.51 4.52 10.84
CA CYS A 93 -10.88 4.23 10.41
C CYS A 93 -11.25 2.75 10.63
N ILE A 94 -10.35 1.83 10.34
CA ILE A 94 -10.55 0.39 10.58
C ILE A 94 -10.63 0.10 12.08
N CYS A 95 -9.76 0.70 12.90
CA CYS A 95 -9.82 0.58 14.36
C CYS A 95 -11.15 1.08 14.93
N ILE A 96 -11.64 2.23 14.44
CA ILE A 96 -12.94 2.79 14.84
C ILE A 96 -14.09 1.81 14.48
N TYR A 97 -14.03 1.21 13.31
CA TYR A 97 -14.99 0.18 12.90
C TYR A 97 -14.98 -1.01 13.85
N ILE A 98 -13.81 -1.57 14.13
CA ILE A 98 -13.65 -2.73 15.02
C ILE A 98 -14.10 -2.38 16.45
N HIS A 99 -13.75 -1.21 16.96
CA HIS A 99 -14.18 -0.75 18.26
C HIS A 99 -15.70 -0.60 18.33
N LYS A 100 -16.31 0.09 17.37
CA LYS A 100 -17.78 0.31 17.35
C LYS A 100 -18.56 -0.98 17.17
N THR A 101 -18.02 -1.93 16.40
CA THR A 101 -18.72 -3.17 16.08
C THR A 101 -18.52 -4.25 17.15
N TYR A 102 -17.34 -4.35 17.76
CA TYR A 102 -16.98 -5.44 18.67
C TYR A 102 -16.59 -4.99 20.07
N GLY A 103 -16.53 -3.69 20.34
CA GLY A 103 -16.15 -3.14 21.64
C GLY A 103 -14.65 -3.23 21.95
N GLN A 104 -13.80 -3.59 20.99
CA GLN A 104 -12.36 -3.75 21.20
C GLN A 104 -11.63 -2.42 21.16
N LYS A 105 -11.30 -1.87 22.33
CA LYS A 105 -10.54 -0.61 22.48
C LYS A 105 -9.02 -0.81 22.31
N HIS A 106 -8.49 -1.96 22.71
CA HIS A 106 -7.04 -2.21 22.75
C HIS A 106 -6.38 -2.26 21.38
N ILE A 107 -7.16 -2.36 20.28
CA ILE A 107 -6.62 -2.40 18.93
C ILE A 107 -5.92 -1.08 18.52
N TYR A 108 -6.30 0.04 19.14
CA TYR A 108 -5.68 1.33 18.80
C TYR A 108 -4.19 1.37 19.13
N ILE A 109 -3.78 0.78 20.26
CA ILE A 109 -2.40 0.85 20.73
C ILE A 109 -1.42 0.26 19.71
N PRO A 110 -1.52 -1.03 19.31
CA PRO A 110 -0.57 -1.59 18.36
C PRO A 110 -0.65 -0.96 16.97
N VAL A 111 -1.84 -0.63 16.48
CA VAL A 111 -2.01 -0.05 15.13
C VAL A 111 -1.46 1.37 15.04
N LEU A 112 -1.52 2.14 16.13
CA LEU A 112 -0.98 3.50 16.16
C LEU A 112 0.52 3.53 16.50
N LEU A 113 1.03 2.60 17.32
CA LEU A 113 2.43 2.57 17.69
C LEU A 113 3.34 1.96 16.62
N LEU A 114 2.87 0.94 15.88
CA LEU A 114 3.68 0.25 14.89
C LEU A 114 4.33 1.18 13.86
N PRO A 115 3.62 2.13 13.23
CA PRO A 115 4.23 3.05 12.28
C PRO A 115 5.35 3.89 12.91
N PHE A 116 5.18 4.34 14.16
CA PHE A 116 6.20 5.14 14.84
C PHE A 116 7.46 4.31 15.16
N VAL A 117 7.29 3.06 15.59
CA VAL A 117 8.42 2.16 15.88
C VAL A 117 9.22 1.90 14.61
N VAL A 118 8.54 1.68 13.49
CA VAL A 118 9.22 1.43 12.21
C VAL A 118 9.88 2.70 11.68
N MET A 119 9.25 3.86 11.76
CA MET A 119 9.87 5.14 11.40
C MET A 119 11.15 5.41 12.22
N LEU A 120 11.16 5.08 13.51
CA LEU A 120 12.36 5.19 14.34
C LEU A 120 13.45 4.18 13.93
N ALA A 121 13.06 2.97 13.53
CA ALA A 121 13.98 1.96 13.01
C ALA A 121 14.60 2.41 11.67
N ASP A 122 13.78 2.99 10.76
CA ASP A 122 14.24 3.56 9.49
C ASP A 122 15.25 4.69 9.71
N ALA A 123 14.89 5.65 10.55
CA ALA A 123 15.80 6.75 10.88
C ALA A 123 17.11 6.24 11.48
N GLY A 124 17.06 5.24 12.35
CA GLY A 124 18.22 4.57 12.89
C GLY A 124 19.07 3.88 11.81
N ALA A 125 18.45 3.16 10.91
CA ALA A 125 19.13 2.48 9.81
C ALA A 125 19.82 3.49 8.87
N VAL A 126 19.12 4.54 8.46
CA VAL A 126 19.68 5.63 7.61
C VAL A 126 20.91 6.26 8.30
N LEU A 127 20.81 6.58 9.59
CA LEU A 127 21.93 7.15 10.35
C LEU A 127 23.12 6.19 10.47
N MET A 128 22.87 4.89 10.62
CA MET A 128 23.94 3.89 10.67
C MET A 128 24.62 3.75 9.31
N PHE A 129 23.84 3.62 8.24
CA PHE A 129 24.37 3.47 6.88
C PHE A 129 25.13 4.70 6.42
N SER A 130 24.67 5.91 6.71
CA SER A 130 25.36 7.15 6.37
C SER A 130 26.73 7.31 7.05
N ARG A 131 26.95 6.62 8.17
CA ARG A 131 28.24 6.63 8.88
C ARG A 131 29.21 5.55 8.43
N ILE A 132 28.72 4.44 7.90
CA ILE A 132 29.53 3.25 7.60
C ILE A 132 29.98 3.25 6.14
N MET A 133 29.21 3.82 5.23
CA MET A 133 29.46 3.78 3.79
C MET A 133 29.84 5.15 3.24
N THR A 134 30.87 5.18 2.40
CA THR A 134 31.16 6.36 1.54
C THR A 134 30.07 6.49 0.50
N GLU A 135 29.71 7.74 0.13
CA GLU A 135 28.65 8.07 -0.81
C GLU A 135 28.81 7.32 -2.15
N SER A 136 28.23 6.14 -2.25
CA SER A 136 28.18 5.35 -3.46
C SER A 136 26.73 5.07 -3.88
N PHE A 137 26.53 4.84 -5.17
CA PHE A 137 25.22 4.47 -5.71
C PHE A 137 24.62 3.24 -4.98
N GLY A 138 25.44 2.23 -4.65
CA GLY A 138 25.03 1.06 -3.91
C GLY A 138 24.46 1.38 -2.52
N GLN A 139 25.00 2.40 -1.86
CA GLN A 139 24.48 2.89 -0.57
C GLN A 139 23.08 3.49 -0.71
N ALA A 140 22.85 4.33 -1.72
CA ALA A 140 21.54 4.93 -1.97
C ALA A 140 20.48 3.84 -2.25
N MET A 141 20.83 2.82 -3.04
CA MET A 141 19.97 1.67 -3.33
C MET A 141 19.68 0.84 -2.09
N LEU A 142 20.65 0.64 -1.22
CA LEU A 142 20.47 -0.13 0.01
C LEU A 142 19.53 0.60 1.00
N ILE A 143 19.67 1.92 1.10
CA ILE A 143 18.76 2.76 1.90
C ILE A 143 17.33 2.67 1.35
N SER A 144 17.17 2.77 0.03
CA SER A 144 15.86 2.64 -0.62
C SER A 144 15.24 1.26 -0.37
N LEU A 145 16.03 0.19 -0.46
CA LEU A 145 15.57 -1.17 -0.13
C LEU A 145 15.08 -1.26 1.32
N VAL A 146 15.85 -0.74 2.27
CA VAL A 146 15.46 -0.79 3.70
C VAL A 146 14.17 -0.01 3.92
N ASN A 147 14.02 1.17 3.33
CA ASN A 147 12.80 1.97 3.46
C ASN A 147 11.58 1.27 2.85
N ASP A 148 11.70 0.71 1.65
CA ASP A 148 10.61 0.00 0.99
C ASP A 148 10.18 -1.24 1.79
N VAL A 149 11.14 -2.07 2.21
CA VAL A 149 10.87 -3.26 3.02
C VAL A 149 10.22 -2.89 4.36
N ASN A 150 10.71 -1.86 5.05
CA ASN A 150 10.13 -1.43 6.32
C ASN A 150 8.71 -0.89 6.17
N ASN A 151 8.40 -0.18 5.07
CA ASN A 151 7.05 0.27 4.77
C ASN A 151 6.10 -0.92 4.56
N ILE A 152 6.51 -1.93 3.78
CA ILE A 152 5.73 -3.15 3.54
C ILE A 152 5.54 -3.93 4.85
N VAL A 153 6.60 -4.07 5.66
CA VAL A 153 6.54 -4.73 6.96
C VAL A 153 5.55 -4.02 7.89
N THR A 154 5.56 -2.69 7.92
CA THR A 154 4.63 -1.90 8.75
C THR A 154 3.18 -2.18 8.38
N VAL A 155 2.85 -2.10 7.08
CA VAL A 155 1.50 -2.37 6.57
C VAL A 155 1.09 -3.81 6.89
N THR A 156 2.03 -4.76 6.74
CA THR A 156 1.81 -6.18 7.05
C THR A 156 1.52 -6.41 8.52
N LEU A 157 2.29 -5.83 9.43
CA LEU A 157 2.07 -5.96 10.86
C LEU A 157 0.73 -5.36 11.29
N ILE A 158 0.37 -4.18 10.77
CA ILE A 158 -0.96 -3.58 10.98
C ILE A 158 -2.06 -4.53 10.49
N ALA A 159 -1.90 -5.11 9.30
CA ALA A 159 -2.86 -6.06 8.75
C ALA A 159 -3.00 -7.31 9.62
N ILE A 160 -1.91 -7.85 10.16
CA ILE A 160 -1.92 -9.00 11.08
C ILE A 160 -2.70 -8.66 12.36
N VAL A 161 -2.46 -7.50 12.97
CA VAL A 161 -3.19 -7.06 14.17
C VAL A 161 -4.69 -6.96 13.87
N ILE A 162 -5.07 -6.39 12.72
CA ILE A 162 -6.46 -6.31 12.28
C ILE A 162 -7.06 -7.70 12.07
N ILE A 163 -6.33 -8.63 11.44
CA ILE A 163 -6.78 -10.02 11.22
C ILE A 163 -7.04 -10.72 12.55
N ILE A 164 -6.13 -10.60 13.51
CA ILE A 164 -6.29 -11.19 14.84
C ILE A 164 -7.55 -10.66 15.53
N ALA A 165 -7.78 -9.34 15.45
CA ALA A 165 -8.96 -8.71 16.04
C ALA A 165 -10.26 -9.17 15.36
N LEU A 166 -10.29 -9.29 14.04
CA LEU A 166 -11.43 -9.78 13.27
C LEU A 166 -11.67 -11.28 13.52
N TYR A 167 -10.60 -12.10 13.58
CA TYR A 167 -10.69 -13.52 13.84
C TYR A 167 -11.25 -13.83 15.23
N LYS A 168 -10.80 -13.10 16.27
CA LYS A 168 -11.33 -13.23 17.64
C LYS A 168 -12.83 -12.92 17.74
N ASN A 169 -13.37 -12.13 16.79
CA ASN A 169 -14.78 -11.74 16.76
C ASN A 169 -15.57 -12.40 15.61
N ARG A 170 -15.04 -13.43 14.98
CA ARG A 170 -15.65 -14.09 13.80
C ARG A 170 -17.10 -14.51 14.03
N ASP A 171 -17.43 -14.94 15.24
CA ASP A 171 -18.77 -15.43 15.59
C ASP A 171 -19.77 -14.28 15.79
N LYS A 172 -19.28 -13.06 16.05
CA LYS A 172 -20.08 -11.83 16.20
C LYS A 172 -20.24 -11.09 14.89
N GLU A 173 -19.47 -11.46 13.86
CA GLU A 173 -19.45 -10.78 12.58
C GLU A 173 -20.65 -11.11 11.71
N LYS A 174 -21.63 -10.21 11.67
CA LYS A 174 -22.86 -10.37 10.86
C LYS A 174 -22.79 -9.66 9.51
N ILE A 175 -22.02 -8.55 9.42
CA ILE A 175 -22.05 -7.65 8.27
C ILE A 175 -21.03 -8.08 7.21
N ILE A 176 -19.79 -8.38 7.62
CA ILE A 176 -18.68 -8.69 6.71
C ILE A 176 -18.07 -10.05 7.10
N PRO A 177 -18.81 -11.16 6.95
CA PRO A 177 -18.33 -12.48 7.36
C PRO A 177 -17.02 -12.82 6.64
N LYS A 178 -16.10 -13.46 7.36
CA LYS A 178 -14.77 -13.85 6.85
C LYS A 178 -13.87 -12.70 6.41
N ALA A 179 -14.12 -11.47 6.91
CA ALA A 179 -13.27 -10.30 6.62
C ALA A 179 -11.78 -10.55 6.93
N TRP A 180 -11.49 -11.32 8.00
CA TRP A 180 -10.14 -11.73 8.38
C TRP A 180 -9.45 -12.57 7.28
N LEU A 181 -10.18 -13.43 6.57
CA LEU A 181 -9.67 -14.29 5.50
C LEU A 181 -9.29 -13.45 4.27
N VAL A 182 -10.17 -12.50 3.89
CA VAL A 182 -9.91 -11.59 2.76
C VAL A 182 -8.74 -10.67 3.07
N LYS A 183 -8.64 -10.18 4.31
CA LYS A 183 -7.47 -9.39 4.74
C LYS A 183 -6.19 -10.23 4.76
N GLY A 184 -6.28 -11.55 4.97
CA GLY A 184 -5.15 -12.48 4.86
C GLY A 184 -4.49 -12.48 3.48
N ILE A 185 -5.25 -12.23 2.40
CA ILE A 185 -4.71 -12.12 1.03
C ILE A 185 -3.69 -10.98 0.95
N THR A 186 -3.96 -9.84 1.58
CA THR A 186 -3.00 -8.71 1.58
C THR A 186 -1.72 -9.05 2.33
N VAL A 187 -1.80 -9.82 3.42
CA VAL A 187 -0.59 -10.26 4.15
C VAL A 187 0.24 -11.23 3.31
N ILE A 188 -0.41 -12.18 2.65
CA ILE A 188 0.29 -13.11 1.75
C ILE A 188 0.97 -12.33 0.62
N TRP A 189 0.25 -11.38 0.00
CA TRP A 189 0.82 -10.54 -1.05
C TRP A 189 2.00 -9.73 -0.53
N SER A 190 1.89 -9.06 0.63
CA SER A 190 2.98 -8.27 1.20
C SER A 190 4.24 -9.11 1.47
N ILE A 191 4.10 -10.38 1.88
CA ILE A 191 5.26 -11.28 2.04
C ILE A 191 5.92 -11.53 0.67
N VAL A 192 5.13 -11.80 -0.37
CA VAL A 192 5.64 -11.98 -1.74
C VAL A 192 6.32 -10.70 -2.23
N GLU A 193 5.72 -9.55 -1.97
CA GLU A 193 6.23 -8.23 -2.34
C GLU A 193 7.60 -7.95 -1.69
N ILE A 194 7.79 -8.24 -0.40
CA ILE A 194 9.09 -8.12 0.29
C ILE A 194 10.15 -8.93 -0.44
N VAL A 195 9.84 -10.19 -0.80
CA VAL A 195 10.79 -11.06 -1.49
C VAL A 195 11.12 -10.51 -2.87
N LEU A 196 10.12 -10.10 -3.66
CA LEU A 196 10.31 -9.57 -5.01
C LEU A 196 11.12 -8.27 -4.99
N VAL A 197 10.76 -7.33 -4.13
CA VAL A 197 11.46 -6.05 -3.98
C VAL A 197 12.91 -6.30 -3.56
N SER A 198 13.16 -7.19 -2.59
CA SER A 198 14.52 -7.53 -2.17
C SER A 198 15.35 -8.13 -3.30
N ILE A 199 14.80 -9.05 -4.09
CA ILE A 199 15.49 -9.64 -5.24
C ILE A 199 15.83 -8.56 -6.27
N ILE A 200 14.90 -7.66 -6.58
CA ILE A 200 15.10 -6.59 -7.55
C ILE A 200 16.26 -5.68 -7.11
N TYR A 201 16.24 -5.18 -5.89
CA TYR A 201 17.30 -4.30 -5.39
C TYR A 201 18.66 -4.98 -5.34
N ILE A 202 18.74 -6.23 -4.87
CA ILE A 202 19.99 -7.00 -4.85
C ILE A 202 20.52 -7.20 -6.27
N SER A 203 19.65 -7.50 -7.23
CA SER A 203 20.05 -7.67 -8.64
C SER A 203 20.59 -6.38 -9.24
N VAL A 204 20.01 -5.21 -8.89
CA VAL A 204 20.51 -3.90 -9.32
C VAL A 204 21.88 -3.61 -8.73
N ILE A 205 22.06 -3.83 -7.44
CA ILE A 205 23.34 -3.62 -6.76
C ILE A 205 24.42 -4.49 -7.43
N ALA A 206 24.15 -5.77 -7.66
CA ALA A 206 25.08 -6.68 -8.32
C ALA A 206 25.41 -6.26 -9.77
N ALA A 207 24.42 -5.75 -10.53
CA ALA A 207 24.63 -5.28 -11.90
C ALA A 207 25.46 -3.99 -11.94
N VAL A 208 25.29 -3.09 -10.99
CA VAL A 208 26.09 -1.87 -10.84
C VAL A 208 27.54 -2.22 -10.50
N GLU A 209 27.77 -3.13 -9.58
CA GLU A 209 29.10 -3.60 -9.23
C GLU A 209 29.81 -4.30 -10.41
N ALA A 210 29.05 -4.96 -11.29
CA ALA A 210 29.55 -5.57 -12.51
C ALA A 210 29.75 -4.57 -13.68
N GLY A 211 29.47 -3.27 -13.51
CA GLY A 211 29.58 -2.24 -14.53
C GLY A 211 28.49 -2.24 -15.61
N ASN A 212 27.38 -2.98 -15.39
CA ASN A 212 26.26 -3.14 -16.33
C ASN A 212 25.03 -2.29 -15.96
N TYR A 213 25.26 -1.04 -15.60
CA TYR A 213 24.21 -0.15 -15.05
C TYR A 213 23.06 0.12 -16.03
N GLU A 214 23.35 0.44 -17.30
CA GLU A 214 22.32 0.92 -18.25
C GLU A 214 21.24 -0.13 -18.56
N THR A 215 21.61 -1.37 -18.78
CA THR A 215 20.68 -2.49 -19.07
C THR A 215 19.88 -2.93 -17.85
N SER A 216 20.41 -2.71 -16.65
CA SER A 216 19.75 -3.08 -15.40
C SER A 216 18.68 -2.08 -14.98
N SER A 217 18.89 -0.77 -15.24
CA SER A 217 17.97 0.28 -14.78
C SER A 217 16.59 0.16 -15.42
N ASP A 218 16.51 -0.04 -16.73
CA ASP A 218 15.23 -0.10 -17.45
C ASP A 218 14.37 -1.29 -17.02
N ASN A 219 14.98 -2.47 -16.90
CA ASN A 219 14.28 -3.67 -16.43
C ASN A 219 13.79 -3.52 -14.99
N THR A 220 14.57 -2.88 -14.12
CA THR A 220 14.21 -2.65 -12.72
C THR A 220 12.98 -1.78 -12.60
N VAL A 221 12.91 -0.67 -13.33
CA VAL A 221 11.75 0.23 -13.33
C VAL A 221 10.50 -0.49 -13.77
N VAL A 222 10.58 -1.33 -14.81
CA VAL A 222 9.45 -2.13 -15.28
C VAL A 222 8.99 -3.14 -14.22
N PHE A 223 9.91 -3.85 -13.57
CA PHE A 223 9.57 -4.82 -12.53
C PHE A 223 8.95 -4.15 -11.29
N LEU A 224 9.53 -3.05 -10.80
CA LEU A 224 8.95 -2.30 -9.67
C LEU A 224 7.56 -1.78 -10.00
N SER A 225 7.37 -1.25 -11.22
CA SER A 225 6.04 -0.80 -11.67
C SER A 225 5.03 -1.95 -11.73
N ALA A 226 5.46 -3.15 -12.14
CA ALA A 226 4.61 -4.33 -12.14
C ALA A 226 4.21 -4.77 -10.72
N VAL A 227 5.15 -4.78 -9.77
CA VAL A 227 4.87 -5.08 -8.37
C VAL A 227 3.87 -4.07 -7.79
N GLN A 228 4.07 -2.76 -8.01
CA GLN A 228 3.16 -1.70 -7.56
C GLN A 228 1.77 -1.81 -8.21
N ALA A 229 1.69 -2.20 -9.49
CA ALA A 229 0.42 -2.42 -10.18
C ALA A 229 -0.36 -3.59 -9.53
N VAL A 230 0.31 -4.70 -9.21
CA VAL A 230 -0.32 -5.83 -8.52
C VAL A 230 -0.75 -5.44 -7.11
N ASP A 231 0.06 -4.70 -6.34
CA ASP A 231 -0.31 -4.18 -5.03
C ASP A 231 -1.59 -3.32 -5.11
N SER A 232 -1.67 -2.43 -6.08
CA SER A 232 -2.86 -1.61 -6.33
C SER A 232 -4.11 -2.45 -6.63
N ILE A 233 -3.98 -3.53 -7.40
CA ILE A 233 -5.08 -4.46 -7.69
C ILE A 233 -5.50 -5.22 -6.42
N VAL A 234 -4.54 -5.72 -5.64
CA VAL A 234 -4.80 -6.43 -4.38
C VAL A 234 -5.50 -5.52 -3.38
N ALA A 235 -5.11 -4.25 -3.32
CA ALA A 235 -5.73 -3.24 -2.45
C ALA A 235 -7.23 -3.04 -2.75
N VAL A 236 -7.67 -3.25 -4.00
CA VAL A 236 -9.07 -3.10 -4.42
C VAL A 236 -9.95 -4.30 -4.00
N ILE A 237 -9.39 -5.48 -3.82
CA ILE A 237 -10.15 -6.71 -3.52
C ILE A 237 -10.98 -6.56 -2.23
N ILE A 238 -10.37 -6.03 -1.17
CA ILE A 238 -11.04 -5.90 0.13
C ILE A 238 -12.23 -4.94 0.09
N PRO A 239 -12.11 -3.70 -0.42
CA PRO A 239 -13.23 -2.77 -0.53
C PRO A 239 -14.39 -3.33 -1.36
N PHE A 240 -14.12 -4.04 -2.45
CA PHE A 240 -15.17 -4.66 -3.25
C PHE A 240 -15.86 -5.81 -2.51
N TYR A 241 -15.10 -6.63 -1.78
CA TYR A 241 -15.68 -7.63 -0.90
C TYR A 241 -16.60 -6.99 0.16
N VAL A 242 -16.10 -5.96 0.85
CA VAL A 242 -16.87 -5.20 1.85
C VAL A 242 -18.13 -4.62 1.23
N LEU A 243 -18.01 -3.96 0.08
CA LEU A 243 -19.14 -3.37 -0.66
C LEU A 243 -20.21 -4.42 -1.01
N SER A 244 -19.78 -5.58 -1.51
CA SER A 244 -20.68 -6.70 -1.83
C SER A 244 -21.49 -7.15 -0.61
N ARG A 245 -20.82 -7.27 0.56
CA ARG A 245 -21.47 -7.71 1.81
C ARG A 245 -22.40 -6.65 2.39
N VAL A 246 -21.95 -5.40 2.39
CA VAL A 246 -22.75 -4.27 2.87
C VAL A 246 -24.03 -4.10 2.03
N ARG A 247 -23.95 -4.27 0.71
CA ARG A 247 -25.13 -4.26 -0.18
C ARG A 247 -26.11 -5.39 0.14
N LYS A 248 -25.63 -6.61 0.39
CA LYS A 248 -26.47 -7.76 0.77
C LYS A 248 -27.18 -7.50 2.10
N ALA A 249 -26.45 -7.05 3.12
CA ALA A 249 -27.01 -6.74 4.43
C ALA A 249 -28.06 -5.61 4.36
N SER A 250 -27.81 -4.57 3.56
CA SER A 250 -28.77 -3.48 3.34
C SER A 250 -30.05 -3.92 2.64
N LYS A 251 -29.99 -4.90 1.73
CA LYS A 251 -31.20 -5.48 1.10
C LYS A 251 -32.03 -6.29 2.09
N GLN A 252 -31.38 -7.07 2.94
CA GLN A 252 -32.05 -7.86 3.99
C GLN A 252 -32.79 -6.97 5.01
N GLN A 253 -32.18 -5.83 5.39
CA GLN A 253 -32.84 -4.85 6.27
C GLN A 253 -34.07 -4.15 5.66
N LYS A 254 -34.19 -4.14 4.33
CA LYS A 254 -35.37 -3.58 3.65
C LYS A 254 -36.49 -4.60 3.49
N ALA A 255 -36.19 -5.88 3.56
CA ALA A 255 -37.13 -6.98 3.39
C ALA A 255 -37.74 -7.46 4.73
N ALA A 256 -37.13 -7.06 5.85
CA ALA A 256 -37.63 -7.31 7.19
C ALA A 256 -38.38 -6.08 7.74
#